data_e9b9b51c0ac59f563e6b3902383b2ce6
#
_entry.id   e9b9b51c0ac59f563e6b3902383b2ce6
#
_cell.length_a   1.000
_cell.length_b   1.000
_cell.length_c   1.000
_cell.angle_alpha   90.00
_cell.angle_beta   90.00
_cell.angle_gamma   90.00
#
_symmetry.space_group_name_H-M   'P 1'
#
loop_
_entity.id
_entity.type
_entity.pdbx_description
1 polymer ?
#
loop_
_entity_poly.entity_id
_entity_poly.type
_entity_poly.pdbx_seq_one_letter_code
_entity_poly.pdbx_strand_id
1 'polypeptide(L)'
;MKENTKIVFNYIKEHEKENITAPDIADATGLPIKSVNGIITAALCRKGKDYAVRVPGEIEITNEEGKVEHKAVKFVQLTDKGRESTVESIEAEELAAAQAKLMAKNS
;
A
#
# COMPACT_ATOMS: atom_id res chain seq x y z
N MET A 1 7.10 3.49 -11.18
CA MET A 1 6.99 3.26 -9.71
C MET A 1 8.34 3.34 -9.03
N LYS A 2 8.42 3.99 -7.89
CA LYS A 2 9.64 4.01 -7.10
C LYS A 2 9.92 2.62 -6.53
N GLU A 3 11.18 2.32 -6.27
CA GLU A 3 11.61 1.00 -5.76
C GLU A 3 10.88 0.58 -4.49
N ASN A 4 10.81 1.47 -3.50
CA ASN A 4 10.13 1.18 -2.24
C ASN A 4 8.62 0.96 -2.43
N THR A 5 8.01 1.67 -3.38
CA THR A 5 6.60 1.50 -3.73
C THR A 5 6.35 0.11 -4.31
N LYS A 6 7.25 -0.37 -5.17
CA LYS A 6 7.17 -1.74 -5.72
C LYS A 6 7.25 -2.79 -4.61
N ILE A 7 8.17 -2.62 -3.67
CA ILE A 7 8.35 -3.53 -2.53
C ILE A 7 7.07 -3.60 -1.71
N VAL A 8 6.50 -2.47 -1.35
CA VAL A 8 5.27 -2.40 -0.54
C VAL A 8 4.09 -3.01 -1.30
N PHE A 9 3.90 -2.64 -2.55
CA PHE A 9 2.82 -3.15 -3.38
C PHE A 9 2.88 -4.67 -3.55
N ASN A 10 4.05 -5.21 -3.87
CA ASN A 10 4.25 -6.66 -4.01
C ASN A 10 4.01 -7.39 -2.71
N TYR A 11 4.45 -6.84 -1.58
CA TYR A 11 4.20 -7.43 -0.27
C TYR A 11 2.68 -7.52 0.01
N ILE A 12 1.95 -6.45 -0.25
CA ILE A 12 0.49 -6.44 -0.05
C ILE A 12 -0.17 -7.48 -0.95
N LYS A 13 0.27 -7.62 -2.21
CA LYS A 13 -0.27 -8.63 -3.14
C LYS A 13 -0.02 -10.05 -2.66
N GLU A 14 1.17 -10.33 -2.15
CA GLU A 14 1.53 -11.66 -1.63
C GLU A 14 0.73 -12.03 -0.39
N HIS A 15 0.29 -11.03 0.38
CA HIS A 15 -0.41 -11.20 1.64
C HIS A 15 -1.86 -10.69 1.60
N GLU A 16 -2.47 -10.64 0.42
CA GLU A 16 -3.81 -10.04 0.25
C GLU A 16 -4.91 -10.71 1.08
N LYS A 17 -4.74 -11.97 1.42
CA LYS A 17 -5.70 -12.73 2.24
C LYS A 17 -5.46 -12.58 3.74
N GLU A 18 -4.39 -11.91 4.12
CA GLU A 18 -4.02 -11.69 5.50
C GLU A 18 -4.39 -10.28 5.94
N ASN A 19 -4.73 -10.13 7.21
CA ASN A 19 -4.99 -8.81 7.79
C ASN A 19 -3.66 -8.18 8.19
N ILE A 20 -3.09 -7.37 7.30
CA ILE A 20 -1.80 -6.71 7.52
C ILE A 20 -1.97 -5.22 7.75
N THR A 21 -1.07 -4.66 8.56
CA THR A 21 -1.04 -3.23 8.88
C THR A 21 0.24 -2.61 8.30
N ALA A 22 0.32 -1.27 8.32
CA ALA A 22 1.54 -0.57 7.90
C ALA A 22 2.77 -0.97 8.74
N PRO A 23 2.69 -1.09 10.08
CA PRO A 23 3.81 -1.64 10.86
C PRO A 23 4.24 -3.04 10.44
N ASP A 24 3.31 -3.93 10.10
CA ASP A 24 3.63 -5.27 9.62
C ASP A 24 4.44 -5.22 8.33
N ILE A 25 4.05 -4.35 7.41
CA ILE A 25 4.75 -4.15 6.14
C ILE A 25 6.15 -3.59 6.40
N ALA A 26 6.27 -2.62 7.30
CA ALA A 26 7.55 -2.02 7.66
C ALA A 26 8.52 -3.06 8.23
N ASP A 27 8.05 -3.89 9.15
CA ASP A 27 8.84 -4.95 9.78
C ASP A 27 9.31 -5.99 8.76
N ALA A 28 8.43 -6.40 7.86
CA ALA A 28 8.73 -7.44 6.88
C ALA A 28 9.65 -6.95 5.76
N THR A 29 9.52 -5.68 5.36
CA THR A 29 10.29 -5.10 4.25
C THR A 29 11.59 -4.43 4.70
N GLY A 30 11.72 -4.12 5.98
CA GLY A 30 12.84 -3.36 6.51
C GLY A 30 12.77 -1.86 6.23
N LEU A 31 11.65 -1.37 5.69
CA LEU A 31 11.46 0.04 5.41
C LEU A 31 10.98 0.79 6.66
N PRO A 32 11.35 2.08 6.80
CA PRO A 32 10.81 2.89 7.89
C PRO A 32 9.28 3.01 7.80
N ILE A 33 8.59 3.00 8.94
CA ILE A 33 7.14 3.09 8.97
C ILE A 33 6.61 4.37 8.32
N LYS A 34 7.32 5.48 8.44
CA LYS A 34 6.96 6.74 7.78
C LYS A 34 6.95 6.59 6.26
N SER A 35 7.93 5.86 5.71
CA SER A 35 8.02 5.59 4.28
C SER A 35 6.87 4.71 3.83
N VAL A 36 6.56 3.65 4.59
CA VAL A 36 5.44 2.75 4.28
C VAL A 36 4.12 3.51 4.28
N ASN A 37 3.84 4.29 5.32
CA ASN A 37 2.62 5.10 5.40
C ASN A 37 2.51 6.11 4.25
N GLY A 38 3.61 6.78 3.91
CA GLY A 38 3.66 7.71 2.79
C GLY A 38 3.35 7.04 1.46
N ILE A 39 3.90 5.87 1.23
CA ILE A 39 3.66 5.08 0.02
C ILE A 39 2.19 4.66 -0.07
N ILE A 40 1.63 4.13 1.02
CA ILE A 40 0.23 3.70 1.05
C ILE A 40 -0.68 4.90 0.75
N THR A 41 -0.45 6.03 1.42
CA THR A 41 -1.28 7.23 1.27
C THR A 41 -1.15 7.86 -0.11
N ALA A 42 0.07 8.05 -0.59
CA ALA A 42 0.33 8.85 -1.79
C ALA A 42 0.30 8.02 -3.09
N ALA A 43 0.69 6.76 -3.03
CA ALA A 43 0.83 5.93 -4.23
C ALA A 43 -0.28 4.90 -4.40
N LEU A 44 -0.80 4.33 -3.32
CA LEU A 44 -1.73 3.20 -3.39
C LEU A 44 -3.18 3.57 -3.06
N CYS A 45 -3.39 4.51 -2.15
CA CYS A 45 -4.74 4.95 -1.75
C CYS A 45 -5.12 6.32 -2.33
N ARG A 46 -4.35 6.81 -3.28
CA ARG A 46 -4.60 8.13 -3.88
C ARG A 46 -5.84 8.08 -4.78
N LYS A 47 -6.63 9.16 -4.75
CA LYS A 47 -7.78 9.33 -5.64
C LYS A 47 -7.34 9.17 -7.11
N GLY A 48 -8.00 8.28 -7.83
CA GLY A 48 -7.63 7.92 -9.19
C GLY A 48 -6.59 6.80 -9.32
N LYS A 49 -5.99 6.38 -8.19
CA LYS A 49 -5.04 5.27 -8.10
C LYS A 49 -5.40 4.38 -6.93
N ASP A 50 -6.62 3.89 -6.92
CA ASP A 50 -7.21 3.14 -5.81
C ASP A 50 -6.77 1.67 -5.82
N TYR A 51 -5.47 1.41 -5.68
CA TYR A 51 -4.92 0.05 -5.68
C TYR A 51 -5.10 -0.64 -4.32
N ALA A 52 -5.17 0.14 -3.26
CA ALA A 52 -5.35 -0.36 -1.90
C ALA A 52 -6.24 0.57 -1.09
N VAL A 53 -6.80 0.04 -0.01
CA VAL A 53 -7.61 0.80 0.94
C VAL A 53 -7.19 0.45 2.36
N ARG A 54 -7.45 1.37 3.30
CA ARG A 54 -7.29 1.11 4.73
C ARG A 54 -8.65 0.80 5.32
N VAL A 55 -8.76 -0.37 5.95
CA VAL A 55 -9.99 -0.85 6.56
C VAL A 55 -9.83 -0.82 8.08
N PRO A 56 -10.68 -0.11 8.82
CA PRO A 56 -10.59 -0.10 10.28
C PRO A 56 -10.89 -1.48 10.87
N GLY A 57 -10.14 -1.84 11.90
CA GLY A 57 -10.31 -3.10 12.60
C GLY A 57 -9.63 -3.06 13.95
N GLU A 58 -9.58 -4.20 14.61
CA GLU A 58 -8.93 -4.34 15.91
C GLU A 58 -8.04 -5.56 15.93
N ILE A 59 -6.95 -5.45 16.68
CA ILE A 59 -6.08 -6.59 16.98
C ILE A 59 -6.03 -6.79 18.48
N GLU A 60 -5.80 -8.03 18.91
CA GLU A 60 -5.59 -8.37 20.29
C GLU A 60 -4.10 -8.35 20.59
N ILE A 61 -3.73 -7.69 21.68
CA ILE A 61 -2.36 -7.61 22.17
C ILE A 61 -2.35 -8.10 23.61
N THR A 62 -1.42 -8.98 23.94
CA THR A 62 -1.19 -9.38 25.32
C THR A 62 -0.13 -8.46 25.91
N ASN A 63 -0.48 -7.72 26.97
CA ASN A 63 0.45 -6.82 27.62
C ASN A 63 1.40 -7.58 28.57
N GLU A 64 2.32 -6.85 29.22
CA GLU A 64 3.31 -7.43 30.13
C GLU A 64 2.70 -8.13 31.34
N GLU A 65 1.48 -7.74 31.72
CA GLU A 65 0.74 -8.35 32.83
C GLU A 65 -0.05 -9.60 32.41
N GLY A 66 0.03 -9.99 31.13
CA GLY A 66 -0.69 -11.14 30.60
C GLY A 66 -2.16 -10.87 30.29
N LYS A 67 -2.58 -9.60 30.32
CA LYS A 67 -3.95 -9.21 29.98
C LYS A 67 -4.07 -8.95 28.48
N VAL A 68 -5.19 -9.39 27.89
CA VAL A 68 -5.51 -9.13 26.51
C VAL A 68 -6.10 -7.73 26.37
N GLU A 69 -5.51 -6.94 25.51
CA GLU A 69 -5.99 -5.60 25.17
C GLU A 69 -6.37 -5.57 23.69
N HIS A 70 -7.38 -4.77 23.35
CA HIS A 70 -7.80 -4.54 21.98
C HIS A 70 -7.25 -3.21 21.49
N LYS A 71 -6.54 -3.24 20.39
CA LYS A 71 -5.98 -2.03 19.78
C LYS A 71 -6.65 -1.78 18.44
N ALA A 72 -7.17 -0.56 18.27
CA ALA A 72 -7.71 -0.13 16.99
C ALA A 72 -6.56 0.04 15.97
N VAL A 73 -6.70 -0.57 14.82
CA VAL A 73 -5.72 -0.53 13.73
C VAL A 73 -6.44 -0.33 12.41
N LYS A 74 -5.68 -0.04 11.37
CA LYS A 74 -6.20 -0.03 9.99
C LYS A 74 -5.45 -1.08 9.19
N PHE A 75 -6.20 -2.04 8.67
CA PHE A 75 -5.64 -3.07 7.79
C PHE A 75 -5.50 -2.52 6.38
N VAL A 76 -4.42 -2.87 5.72
CA VAL A 76 -4.18 -2.49 4.32
C VAL A 76 -4.65 -3.64 3.44
N GLN A 77 -5.64 -3.38 2.58
CA GLN A 77 -6.21 -4.38 1.69
C GLN A 77 -6.16 -3.89 0.25
N LEU A 78 -6.00 -4.81 -0.69
CA LEU A 78 -6.10 -4.49 -2.11
C LEU A 78 -7.56 -4.27 -2.52
N THR A 79 -7.76 -3.31 -3.40
CA THR A 79 -9.02 -3.16 -4.13
C THR A 79 -9.04 -4.15 -5.29
N ASP A 80 -10.18 -4.28 -5.96
CA ASP A 80 -10.27 -5.09 -7.18
C ASP A 80 -9.28 -4.58 -8.24
N LYS A 81 -9.15 -3.27 -8.37
CA LYS A 81 -8.16 -2.65 -9.24
C LYS A 81 -6.74 -3.04 -8.86
N GLY A 82 -6.42 -3.05 -7.56
CA GLY A 82 -5.11 -3.46 -7.06
C GLY A 82 -4.81 -4.93 -7.35
N ARG A 83 -5.78 -5.81 -7.20
CA ARG A 83 -5.62 -7.23 -7.51
C ARG A 83 -5.37 -7.50 -8.98
N GLU A 84 -6.04 -6.77 -9.85
CA GLU A 84 -5.92 -6.89 -11.30
C GLU A 84 -4.68 -6.21 -11.86
N SER A 85 -4.09 -5.29 -11.10
CA SER A 85 -2.92 -4.52 -11.53
C SER A 85 -1.63 -5.24 -11.16
N THR A 86 -0.60 -5.05 -12.01
CA THR A 86 0.76 -5.50 -11.74
C THR A 86 1.68 -4.29 -11.70
N VAL A 87 2.90 -4.47 -11.19
CA VAL A 87 3.91 -3.41 -11.21
C VAL A 87 4.13 -2.95 -12.65
N GLU A 88 4.23 -3.88 -13.59
CA GLU A 88 4.42 -3.57 -15.01
C GLU A 88 3.25 -2.78 -15.59
N SER A 89 2.01 -3.17 -15.28
CA SER A 89 0.83 -2.45 -15.78
C SER A 89 0.73 -1.04 -15.22
N ILE A 90 1.05 -0.87 -13.94
CA ILE A 90 1.04 0.45 -13.29
C ILE A 90 2.14 1.34 -13.88
N GLU A 91 3.33 0.81 -14.10
CA GLU A 91 4.43 1.55 -14.72
C GLU A 91 4.10 1.95 -16.15
N ALA A 92 3.42 1.08 -16.90
CA ALA A 92 2.97 1.40 -18.24
C ALA A 92 1.96 2.54 -18.25
N GLU A 93 1.01 2.55 -17.31
CA GLU A 93 0.05 3.65 -17.17
C GLU A 93 0.74 4.96 -16.78
N GLU A 94 1.70 4.91 -15.85
CA GLU A 94 2.47 6.08 -15.43
C GLU A 94 3.28 6.66 -16.61
N LEU A 95 3.90 5.80 -17.39
CA LEU A 95 4.66 6.22 -18.57
C LEU A 95 3.75 6.85 -19.62
N ALA A 96 2.59 6.25 -19.90
CA ALA A 96 1.62 6.78 -20.84
C ALA A 96 1.11 8.15 -20.39
N ALA A 97 0.82 8.32 -19.10
CA ALA A 97 0.38 9.59 -18.53
C ALA A 97 1.47 10.66 -18.64
N ALA A 98 2.73 10.29 -18.40
CA ALA A 98 3.87 11.20 -18.54
C ALA A 98 4.08 11.63 -19.99
N GLN A 99 3.97 10.70 -20.94
CA GLN A 99 4.07 10.99 -22.36
C GLN A 99 2.93 11.89 -22.86
N ALA A 100 1.69 11.64 -22.41
CA ALA A 100 0.55 12.47 -22.73
C ALA A 100 0.73 13.91 -22.22
N LYS A 101 1.24 14.06 -20.99
CA LYS A 101 1.56 15.37 -20.42
C LYS A 101 2.64 16.12 -21.24
N LEU A 102 3.66 15.39 -21.66
CA LEU A 102 4.75 15.96 -22.46
C LEU A 102 4.24 16.42 -23.83
N MET A 103 3.41 15.62 -24.48
CA MET A 103 2.80 15.97 -25.76
C MET A 103 1.87 17.16 -25.64
N ALA A 104 1.08 17.25 -24.57
CA ALA A 104 0.20 18.39 -24.32
C ALA A 104 0.97 19.70 -24.14
N LYS A 105 2.17 19.65 -23.54
CA LYS A 105 3.03 20.84 -23.36
C LYS A 105 3.67 21.32 -24.65
N ASN A 106 3.85 20.44 -25.63
CA ASN A 106 4.54 20.73 -26.88
C ASN A 106 3.58 21.06 -28.06
N SER A 107 2.30 21.04 -27.80
CA SER A 107 1.28 21.35 -28.81
C SER A 107 0.82 22.81 -28.80
#